data_7e1aba59c0fccdd2f877e7bf003d3a85
#
_entry.id   7e1aba59c0fccdd2f877e7bf003d3a85
#
_cell.length_a   1.000
_cell.length_b   1.000
_cell.length_c   1.000
_cell.angle_alpha   90.00
_cell.angle_beta   90.00
_cell.angle_gamma   90.00
#
_symmetry.space_group_name_H-M   'P 1'
#
loop_
_entity.id
_entity.type
_entity.pdbx_description
1 polymer ?
#
loop_
_entity_poly.entity_id
_entity_poly.type
_entity_poly.pdbx_seq_one_letter_code
_entity_poly.pdbx_strand_id
1 'polypeptide(L)'
;MPAGVSVTREEIAEQLARRRLGYGRGARMKFEADELTLLTGIRHGRTLGSPIAIMIGNTEWPKWTTIMSADPVDMEDAEIAAAMTSGRGAKLTRPRPGHADFAGMIKYDHDEARPILERSSARETAARVAAATVARNFLRETLGVEVLSHVISIGRSEPYTGPEPTFADLAAIDASPVRSFGKDAEESMIAEIEAAKKAGDTLGGIVEVVVSGLPIGLGSHISGEDRLDAQLAAALMGIQAIKGVEVGDDFEEAR
;
A
#
# COMPACT_ATOMS: atom_id res chain seq x y z
N MET A 1 17.79 -10.83 3.09
CA MET A 1 18.40 -9.87 2.15
C MET A 1 19.90 -10.14 2.14
N PRO A 2 20.59 -10.22 0.98
CA PRO A 2 22.05 -10.32 0.93
C PRO A 2 22.74 -9.18 1.69
N ALA A 3 23.97 -9.41 2.15
CA ALA A 3 24.76 -8.38 2.83
C ALA A 3 25.25 -7.31 1.85
N GLY A 4 25.39 -6.08 2.32
CA GLY A 4 26.03 -4.98 1.58
C GLY A 4 25.09 -4.09 0.76
N VAL A 5 23.80 -4.40 0.68
CA VAL A 5 22.81 -3.54 -0.01
C VAL A 5 22.61 -2.24 0.77
N SER A 6 22.61 -1.12 0.07
CA SER A 6 22.37 0.22 0.67
C SER A 6 20.91 0.35 1.08
N VAL A 7 20.66 0.64 2.35
CA VAL A 7 19.32 0.92 2.88
C VAL A 7 19.43 1.89 4.03
N THR A 8 18.84 3.06 3.90
CA THR A 8 18.79 4.04 4.97
C THR A 8 17.38 4.22 5.52
N ARG A 9 17.28 4.77 6.71
CA ARG A 9 16.00 5.15 7.32
C ARG A 9 15.31 6.20 6.48
N GLU A 10 16.07 7.15 5.96
CA GLU A 10 15.61 8.28 5.17
C GLU A 10 14.93 7.80 3.88
N GLU A 11 15.55 6.88 3.13
CA GLU A 11 14.96 6.30 1.92
C GLU A 11 13.62 5.62 2.18
N ILE A 12 13.51 4.85 3.27
CA ILE A 12 12.24 4.20 3.64
C ILE A 12 11.21 5.27 4.05
N ALA A 13 11.61 6.28 4.83
CA ALA A 13 10.73 7.36 5.25
C ALA A 13 10.21 8.19 4.07
N GLU A 14 11.03 8.44 3.05
CA GLU A 14 10.63 9.11 1.81
C GLU A 14 9.55 8.29 1.06
N GLN A 15 9.72 6.97 0.93
CA GLN A 15 8.71 6.14 0.29
C GLN A 15 7.40 6.09 1.09
N LEU A 16 7.48 6.06 2.41
CA LEU A 16 6.30 6.19 3.27
C LEU A 16 5.63 7.57 3.14
N ALA A 17 6.41 8.64 2.99
CA ALA A 17 5.90 9.98 2.74
C ALA A 17 5.17 10.06 1.38
N ARG A 18 5.73 9.46 0.32
CA ARG A 18 5.07 9.36 -1.01
C ARG A 18 3.71 8.67 -0.92
N ARG A 19 3.55 7.65 -0.08
CA ARG A 19 2.28 6.97 0.17
C ARG A 19 1.17 7.94 0.63
N ARG A 20 1.51 9.07 1.23
CA ARG A 20 0.58 10.08 1.74
C ARG A 20 0.20 11.15 0.72
N LEU A 21 0.92 11.25 -0.40
CA LEU A 21 0.63 12.20 -1.47
C LEU A 21 -0.69 11.85 -2.17
N GLY A 22 -1.32 12.83 -2.77
CA GLY A 22 -2.51 12.69 -3.59
C GLY A 22 -3.63 13.65 -3.21
N TYR A 23 -4.29 14.16 -4.23
CA TYR A 23 -5.45 15.04 -4.13
C TYR A 23 -6.66 14.29 -3.56
N GLY A 24 -7.49 14.99 -2.79
CA GLY A 24 -8.73 14.42 -2.25
C GLY A 24 -8.57 13.42 -1.11
N ARG A 25 -7.36 13.17 -0.63
CA ARG A 25 -7.14 12.26 0.49
C ARG A 25 -7.74 12.78 1.80
N GLY A 26 -8.28 11.86 2.60
CA GLY A 26 -8.92 12.16 3.88
C GLY A 26 -7.98 12.82 4.89
N ALA A 27 -8.56 13.55 5.84
CA ALA A 27 -7.82 14.30 6.88
C ALA A 27 -6.83 13.42 7.67
N ARG A 28 -7.13 12.12 7.86
CA ARG A 28 -6.27 11.19 8.59
C ARG A 28 -4.86 11.10 7.99
N MET A 29 -4.73 11.15 6.65
CA MET A 29 -3.44 11.08 5.97
C MET A 29 -2.54 12.29 6.25
N LYS A 30 -3.10 13.41 6.73
CA LYS A 30 -2.35 14.62 7.09
C LYS A 30 -1.70 14.52 8.48
N PHE A 31 -2.22 13.66 9.35
CA PHE A 31 -1.76 13.55 10.74
C PHE A 31 -0.93 12.28 11.02
N GLU A 32 -0.95 11.29 10.11
CA GLU A 32 -0.14 10.09 10.27
C GLU A 32 1.33 10.44 10.02
N ALA A 33 2.11 10.54 11.09
CA ALA A 33 3.57 10.49 11.03
C ALA A 33 3.99 9.02 11.18
N ASP A 34 4.62 8.47 10.15
CA ASP A 34 5.16 7.12 10.19
C ASP A 34 6.48 7.15 10.96
N GLU A 35 6.44 6.90 12.26
CA GLU A 35 7.63 6.76 13.07
C GLU A 35 8.34 5.45 12.72
N LEU A 36 9.51 5.56 12.10
CA LEU A 36 10.25 4.43 11.58
C LEU A 36 11.40 4.02 12.49
N THR A 37 11.41 2.76 12.93
CA THR A 37 12.50 2.17 13.68
C THR A 37 13.08 0.95 12.95
N LEU A 38 14.37 0.98 12.67
CA LEU A 38 15.11 -0.17 12.15
C LEU A 38 15.61 -0.97 13.35
N LEU A 39 15.06 -2.17 13.57
CA LEU A 39 15.32 -2.99 14.74
C LEU A 39 16.54 -3.88 14.57
N THR A 40 16.71 -4.47 13.38
CA THR A 40 17.85 -5.37 13.09
C THR A 40 18.07 -5.50 11.59
N GLY A 41 19.20 -6.10 11.21
CA GLY A 41 19.55 -6.48 9.83
C GLY A 41 20.23 -5.39 9.01
N ILE A 42 20.38 -4.16 9.55
CA ILE A 42 21.04 -3.03 8.91
C ILE A 42 22.04 -2.39 9.88
N ARG A 43 23.23 -2.06 9.39
CA ARG A 43 24.24 -1.31 10.14
C ARG A 43 24.93 -0.31 9.21
N HIS A 44 25.04 0.94 9.65
CA HIS A 44 25.68 2.02 8.88
C HIS A 44 25.16 2.13 7.43
N GLY A 45 23.83 1.99 7.25
CA GLY A 45 23.19 2.06 5.94
C GLY A 45 23.44 0.85 5.02
N ARG A 46 23.90 -0.28 5.55
CA ARG A 46 24.14 -1.51 4.79
C ARG A 46 23.49 -2.72 5.44
N THR A 47 22.89 -3.57 4.63
CA THR A 47 22.33 -4.87 5.07
C THR A 47 23.44 -5.81 5.54
N LEU A 48 23.12 -6.68 6.51
CA LEU A 48 24.08 -7.58 7.16
C LEU A 48 24.02 -9.03 6.66
N GLY A 49 23.10 -9.38 5.75
CA GLY A 49 22.85 -10.78 5.37
C GLY A 49 21.90 -11.52 6.31
N SER A 50 21.50 -10.90 7.41
CA SER A 50 20.52 -11.42 8.36
C SER A 50 19.10 -10.93 8.03
N PRO A 51 18.04 -11.46 8.70
CA PRO A 51 16.72 -10.88 8.62
C PRO A 51 16.70 -9.40 8.99
N ILE A 52 15.89 -8.62 8.27
CA ILE A 52 15.67 -7.20 8.54
C ILE A 52 14.32 -7.08 9.23
N ALA A 53 14.28 -6.39 10.37
CA ALA A 53 13.05 -6.05 11.05
C ALA A 53 12.87 -4.53 11.09
N ILE A 54 11.72 -4.10 10.61
CA ILE A 54 11.31 -2.69 10.53
C ILE A 54 10.02 -2.52 11.31
N MET A 55 10.00 -1.56 12.23
CA MET A 55 8.79 -1.18 12.94
C MET A 55 8.31 0.18 12.46
N ILE A 56 7.03 0.27 12.13
CA ILE A 56 6.37 1.50 11.75
C ILE A 56 5.37 1.83 12.86
N GLY A 57 5.67 2.83 13.67
CA GLY A 57 4.85 3.29 14.76
C GLY A 57 3.50 3.83 14.30
N ASN A 58 2.54 3.78 15.19
CA ASN A 58 1.22 4.38 14.98
C ASN A 58 1.00 5.39 16.11
N THR A 59 0.86 6.66 15.75
CA THR A 59 0.65 7.76 16.71
C THR A 59 -0.63 7.61 17.54
N GLU A 60 -1.58 6.82 17.07
CA GLU A 60 -2.79 6.52 17.83
C GLU A 60 -2.64 5.33 18.80
N TRP A 61 -1.55 4.56 18.69
CA TRP A 61 -1.34 3.34 19.49
C TRP A 61 -1.55 3.52 21.01
N PRO A 62 -1.10 4.61 21.65
CA PRO A 62 -1.34 4.82 23.08
C PRO A 62 -2.82 4.79 23.50
N LYS A 63 -3.73 5.06 22.57
CA LYS A 63 -5.18 5.01 22.80
C LYS A 63 -5.79 3.62 22.62
N TRP A 64 -4.98 2.66 22.16
CA TRP A 64 -5.42 1.31 21.78
C TRP A 64 -4.76 0.22 22.62
N THR A 65 -3.79 0.54 23.47
CA THR A 65 -2.99 -0.43 24.21
C THR A 65 -3.82 -1.43 24.99
N THR A 66 -4.87 -0.99 25.67
CA THR A 66 -5.80 -1.86 26.39
C THR A 66 -6.73 -2.60 25.45
N ILE A 67 -7.35 -1.88 24.49
CA ILE A 67 -8.36 -2.43 23.57
C ILE A 67 -7.76 -3.49 22.64
N MET A 68 -6.50 -3.32 22.25
CA MET A 68 -5.77 -4.21 21.34
C MET A 68 -4.63 -4.94 22.05
N SER A 69 -4.74 -5.14 23.37
CA SER A 69 -3.76 -5.91 24.13
C SER A 69 -3.61 -7.31 23.54
N ALA A 70 -2.37 -7.78 23.42
CA ALA A 70 -2.08 -9.17 23.09
C ALA A 70 -2.31 -10.09 24.30
N ASP A 71 -2.21 -9.56 25.51
CA ASP A 71 -2.42 -10.28 26.74
C ASP A 71 -3.88 -10.19 27.19
N PRO A 72 -4.39 -11.17 27.95
CA PRO A 72 -5.70 -11.08 28.58
C PRO A 72 -5.85 -9.81 29.40
N VAL A 73 -7.01 -9.18 29.31
CA VAL A 73 -7.34 -7.97 30.10
C VAL A 73 -8.20 -8.34 31.30
N ASP A 74 -7.97 -7.69 32.42
CA ASP A 74 -8.75 -7.90 33.64
C ASP A 74 -10.08 -7.12 33.55
N MET A 75 -11.16 -7.85 33.29
CA MET A 75 -12.50 -7.28 33.19
C MET A 75 -13.15 -6.98 34.55
N GLU A 76 -12.52 -7.38 35.67
CA GLU A 76 -12.96 -7.00 37.02
C GLU A 76 -12.48 -5.59 37.39
N ASP A 77 -11.42 -5.10 36.74
CA ASP A 77 -11.01 -3.70 36.82
C ASP A 77 -12.03 -2.79 36.10
N ALA A 78 -12.62 -1.88 36.85
CA ALA A 78 -13.69 -1.01 36.35
C ALA A 78 -13.24 -0.06 35.24
N GLU A 79 -11.99 0.40 35.24
CA GLU A 79 -11.46 1.28 34.21
C GLU A 79 -11.24 0.50 32.89
N ILE A 80 -10.69 -0.70 32.99
CA ILE A 80 -10.49 -1.60 31.85
C ILE A 80 -11.85 -2.02 31.28
N ALA A 81 -12.79 -2.46 32.13
CA ALA A 81 -14.13 -2.83 31.70
C ALA A 81 -14.85 -1.67 30.98
N ALA A 82 -14.75 -0.45 31.49
CA ALA A 82 -15.30 0.74 30.84
C ALA A 82 -14.63 1.02 29.48
N ALA A 83 -13.30 0.90 29.41
CA ALA A 83 -12.56 1.08 28.16
C ALA A 83 -12.92 0.04 27.10
N MET A 84 -13.20 -1.21 27.49
CA MET A 84 -13.55 -2.31 26.60
C MET A 84 -15.02 -2.32 26.15
N THR A 85 -15.92 -1.69 26.89
CA THR A 85 -17.36 -1.75 26.61
C THR A 85 -17.95 -0.47 26.04
N SER A 86 -17.18 0.61 26.02
CA SER A 86 -17.66 1.93 25.55
C SER A 86 -16.72 2.58 24.55
N GLY A 87 -17.22 3.55 23.83
CA GLY A 87 -16.42 4.35 22.90
C GLY A 87 -15.66 3.51 21.88
N ARG A 88 -14.33 3.63 21.88
CA ARG A 88 -13.46 2.87 20.94
C ARG A 88 -13.43 1.37 21.21
N GLY A 89 -13.58 0.96 22.46
CA GLY A 89 -13.56 -0.44 22.85
C GLY A 89 -14.88 -1.17 22.65
N ALA A 90 -15.97 -0.44 22.37
CA ALA A 90 -17.26 -1.07 22.14
C ALA A 90 -17.21 -2.05 20.97
N LYS A 91 -17.89 -3.20 21.10
CA LYS A 91 -17.95 -4.22 20.05
C LYS A 91 -18.46 -3.66 18.74
N LEU A 92 -17.76 -3.95 17.65
CA LEU A 92 -18.13 -3.59 16.28
C LEU A 92 -19.01 -4.69 15.67
N THR A 93 -20.30 -4.65 15.94
CA THR A 93 -21.27 -5.66 15.48
C THR A 93 -21.84 -5.38 14.09
N ARG A 94 -21.54 -4.22 13.49
CA ARG A 94 -21.98 -3.86 12.13
C ARG A 94 -20.82 -4.03 11.15
N PRO A 95 -20.82 -5.06 10.30
CA PRO A 95 -19.84 -5.22 9.26
C PRO A 95 -19.97 -4.09 8.22
N ARG A 96 -18.85 -3.59 7.74
CA ARG A 96 -18.82 -2.57 6.68
C ARG A 96 -19.18 -3.20 5.33
N PRO A 97 -20.09 -2.60 4.55
CA PRO A 97 -20.38 -3.06 3.19
C PRO A 97 -19.12 -3.01 2.30
N GLY A 98 -18.94 -4.03 1.46
CA GLY A 98 -17.81 -4.10 0.53
C GLY A 98 -16.43 -4.39 1.16
N HIS A 99 -16.39 -4.72 2.46
CA HIS A 99 -15.16 -5.09 3.18
C HIS A 99 -15.16 -6.57 3.58
N ALA A 100 -14.05 -7.02 4.14
CA ALA A 100 -13.88 -8.41 4.59
C ALA A 100 -14.63 -8.75 5.89
N ASP A 101 -15.20 -7.78 6.56
CA ASP A 101 -15.73 -7.89 7.92
C ASP A 101 -16.71 -9.04 8.07
N PHE A 102 -17.77 -9.08 7.26
CA PHE A 102 -18.81 -10.10 7.36
C PHE A 102 -18.29 -11.51 7.09
N ALA A 103 -17.55 -11.68 5.99
CA ALA A 103 -16.99 -12.98 5.63
C ALA A 103 -15.95 -13.44 6.66
N GLY A 104 -15.15 -12.51 7.19
CA GLY A 104 -14.15 -12.81 8.20
C GLY A 104 -14.78 -13.22 9.55
N MET A 105 -15.82 -12.51 9.98
CA MET A 105 -16.55 -12.88 11.20
C MET A 105 -17.10 -14.31 11.11
N ILE A 106 -17.73 -14.66 10.00
CA ILE A 106 -18.27 -16.03 9.79
C ILE A 106 -17.13 -17.05 9.73
N LYS A 107 -16.09 -16.78 8.96
CA LYS A 107 -14.98 -17.72 8.73
C LYS A 107 -14.24 -18.10 10.01
N TYR A 108 -14.03 -17.12 10.88
CA TYR A 108 -13.20 -17.27 12.08
C TYR A 108 -14.03 -17.30 13.38
N ASP A 109 -15.36 -17.38 13.27
CA ASP A 109 -16.30 -17.41 14.40
C ASP A 109 -16.10 -16.24 15.38
N HIS A 110 -15.97 -15.03 14.83
CA HIS A 110 -15.87 -13.82 15.63
C HIS A 110 -17.25 -13.17 15.82
N ASP A 111 -17.55 -12.76 17.04
CA ASP A 111 -18.80 -12.07 17.39
C ASP A 111 -18.73 -10.54 17.15
N GLU A 112 -17.57 -10.06 16.67
CA GLU A 112 -17.35 -8.66 16.28
C GLU A 112 -16.39 -8.55 15.09
N ALA A 113 -16.45 -7.40 14.40
CA ALA A 113 -15.65 -7.13 13.20
C ALA A 113 -14.23 -6.62 13.48
N ARG A 114 -13.89 -6.25 14.73
CA ARG A 114 -12.60 -5.62 15.05
C ARG A 114 -11.39 -6.43 14.63
N PRO A 115 -11.27 -7.74 14.93
CA PRO A 115 -10.11 -8.54 14.52
C PRO A 115 -9.90 -8.55 13.01
N ILE A 116 -10.99 -8.57 12.24
CA ILE A 116 -10.95 -8.53 10.78
C ILE A 116 -10.57 -7.14 10.28
N LEU A 117 -11.20 -6.09 10.85
CA LEU A 117 -10.98 -4.70 10.49
C LEU A 117 -9.52 -4.30 10.66
N GLU A 118 -8.91 -4.66 11.79
CA GLU A 118 -7.52 -4.28 12.09
C GLU A 118 -6.55 -4.95 11.10
N ARG A 119 -6.78 -6.21 10.73
CA ARG A 119 -5.94 -6.90 9.74
C ARG A 119 -6.20 -6.42 8.31
N SER A 120 -7.45 -6.11 7.97
CA SER A 120 -7.84 -5.62 6.64
C SER A 120 -7.62 -4.12 6.45
N SER A 121 -6.96 -3.47 7.39
CA SER A 121 -6.69 -2.04 7.34
C SER A 121 -5.75 -1.69 6.18
N ALA A 122 -6.05 -0.58 5.48
CA ALA A 122 -5.15 0.00 4.48
C ALA A 122 -3.77 0.39 5.06
N ARG A 123 -3.65 0.46 6.38
CA ARG A 123 -2.38 0.67 7.10
C ARG A 123 -1.37 -0.45 6.84
N GLU A 124 -1.82 -1.66 6.50
CA GLU A 124 -0.95 -2.77 6.13
C GLU A 124 -0.03 -2.42 4.94
N THR A 125 -0.49 -1.58 4.01
CA THR A 125 0.33 -1.10 2.88
C THR A 125 1.57 -0.31 3.32
N ALA A 126 1.62 0.25 4.52
CA ALA A 126 2.82 0.90 5.05
C ALA A 126 3.96 -0.12 5.22
N ALA A 127 3.66 -1.30 5.75
CA ALA A 127 4.65 -2.38 5.89
C ALA A 127 5.14 -2.88 4.51
N ARG A 128 4.22 -3.00 3.53
CA ARG A 128 4.60 -3.37 2.15
C ARG A 128 5.54 -2.34 1.54
N VAL A 129 5.25 -1.05 1.66
CA VAL A 129 6.10 0.03 1.12
C VAL A 129 7.48 0.02 1.76
N ALA A 130 7.56 -0.14 3.09
CA ALA A 130 8.85 -0.21 3.79
C ALA A 130 9.69 -1.42 3.35
N ALA A 131 9.09 -2.60 3.27
CA ALA A 131 9.76 -3.81 2.82
C ALA A 131 10.16 -3.72 1.33
N ALA A 132 9.27 -3.20 0.49
CA ALA A 132 9.53 -3.01 -0.94
C ALA A 132 10.66 -2.01 -1.21
N THR A 133 10.90 -1.03 -0.35
CA THR A 133 12.03 -0.11 -0.48
C THR A 133 13.35 -0.87 -0.41
N VAL A 134 13.47 -1.81 0.52
CA VAL A 134 14.65 -2.67 0.64
C VAL A 134 14.85 -3.54 -0.59
N ALA A 135 13.75 -4.12 -1.11
CA ALA A 135 13.79 -4.95 -2.32
C ALA A 135 14.16 -4.13 -3.57
N ARG A 136 13.59 -2.94 -3.72
CA ARG A 136 13.93 -2.02 -4.83
C ARG A 136 15.39 -1.61 -4.82
N ASN A 137 15.95 -1.29 -3.65
CA ASN A 137 17.37 -0.93 -3.53
C ASN A 137 18.27 -2.11 -3.95
N PHE A 138 17.91 -3.32 -3.55
CA PHE A 138 18.62 -4.52 -4.02
C PHE A 138 18.58 -4.67 -5.54
N LEU A 139 17.40 -4.56 -6.15
CA LEU A 139 17.24 -4.70 -7.60
C LEU A 139 18.00 -3.61 -8.35
N ARG A 140 17.93 -2.38 -7.88
CA ARG A 140 18.64 -1.24 -8.48
C ARG A 140 20.16 -1.40 -8.39
N GLU A 141 20.71 -1.74 -7.21
CA GLU A 141 22.14 -1.86 -7.00
C GLU A 141 22.76 -3.08 -7.71
N THR A 142 22.03 -4.18 -7.81
CA THR A 142 22.59 -5.43 -8.36
C THR A 142 22.33 -5.60 -9.85
N LEU A 143 21.21 -5.11 -10.35
CA LEU A 143 20.75 -5.36 -11.72
C LEU A 143 20.47 -4.09 -12.52
N GLY A 144 20.46 -2.91 -11.89
CA GLY A 144 20.07 -1.66 -12.54
C GLY A 144 18.56 -1.58 -12.82
N VAL A 145 17.76 -2.41 -12.17
CA VAL A 145 16.29 -2.41 -12.35
C VAL A 145 15.68 -1.20 -11.69
N GLU A 146 14.88 -0.47 -12.42
CA GLU A 146 14.13 0.67 -11.94
C GLU A 146 12.62 0.40 -12.01
N VAL A 147 11.88 0.90 -11.01
CA VAL A 147 10.44 0.72 -10.89
C VAL A 147 9.81 2.07 -10.64
N LEU A 148 8.88 2.45 -11.49
CA LEU A 148 8.05 3.64 -11.29
C LEU A 148 6.57 3.29 -11.41
N SER A 149 5.70 4.17 -10.98
CA SER A 149 4.27 4.06 -11.19
C SER A 149 3.66 5.43 -11.41
N HIS A 150 2.62 5.48 -12.21
CA HIS A 150 1.79 6.66 -12.40
C HIS A 150 0.31 6.29 -12.53
N VAL A 151 -0.56 7.28 -12.49
CA VAL A 151 -2.01 7.09 -12.61
C VAL A 151 -2.41 7.32 -14.06
N ILE A 152 -3.07 6.35 -14.65
CA ILE A 152 -3.61 6.41 -16.01
C ILE A 152 -4.96 7.13 -16.01
N SER A 153 -5.87 6.77 -15.09
CA SER A 153 -7.20 7.39 -15.01
C SER A 153 -7.78 7.29 -13.61
N ILE A 154 -8.69 8.20 -13.27
CA ILE A 154 -9.50 8.18 -12.05
C ILE A 154 -10.97 8.39 -12.44
N GLY A 155 -11.85 7.48 -11.99
CA GLY A 155 -13.27 7.56 -12.32
C GLY A 155 -13.51 7.41 -13.81
N ARG A 156 -14.16 8.40 -14.39
CA ARG A 156 -14.45 8.49 -15.83
C ARG A 156 -13.59 9.52 -16.56
N SER A 157 -12.48 9.93 -15.93
CA SER A 157 -11.56 10.87 -16.57
C SER A 157 -11.02 10.29 -17.88
N GLU A 158 -10.64 11.16 -18.80
CA GLU A 158 -9.87 10.75 -19.97
C GLU A 158 -8.57 10.08 -19.51
N PRO A 159 -8.23 8.91 -20.04
CA PRO A 159 -6.99 8.23 -19.65
C PRO A 159 -5.77 8.96 -20.20
N TYR A 160 -4.66 8.82 -19.52
CA TYR A 160 -3.37 9.21 -20.08
C TYR A 160 -3.02 8.31 -21.27
N THR A 161 -2.74 8.91 -22.41
CA THR A 161 -2.40 8.23 -23.68
C THR A 161 -1.06 8.70 -24.26
N GLY A 162 -0.26 9.40 -23.45
CA GLY A 162 1.07 9.87 -23.84
C GLY A 162 2.13 8.78 -23.87
N PRO A 163 3.39 9.15 -24.15
CA PRO A 163 4.49 8.19 -24.14
C PRO A 163 4.71 7.58 -22.76
N GLU A 164 5.17 6.32 -22.72
CA GLU A 164 5.53 5.64 -21.47
C GLU A 164 6.58 6.45 -20.69
N PRO A 165 6.33 6.75 -19.40
CA PRO A 165 7.30 7.50 -18.59
C PRO A 165 8.51 6.65 -18.24
N THR A 166 9.64 7.32 -18.11
CA THR A 166 10.90 6.73 -17.64
C THR A 166 11.16 7.09 -16.18
N PHE A 167 12.14 6.45 -15.56
CA PHE A 167 12.51 6.77 -14.18
C PHE A 167 12.99 8.24 -14.02
N ALA A 168 13.49 8.87 -15.08
CA ALA A 168 13.84 10.30 -15.08
C ALA A 168 12.63 11.22 -14.86
N ASP A 169 11.42 10.74 -15.18
CA ASP A 169 10.18 11.49 -15.08
C ASP A 169 9.52 11.38 -13.69
N LEU A 170 10.10 10.56 -12.78
CA LEU A 170 9.53 10.29 -11.46
C LEU A 170 9.25 11.57 -10.67
N ALA A 171 10.16 12.55 -10.72
CA ALA A 171 9.99 13.81 -10.01
C ALA A 171 8.79 14.63 -10.55
N ALA A 172 8.55 14.61 -11.85
CA ALA A 172 7.40 15.27 -12.48
C ALA A 172 6.08 14.55 -12.10
N ILE A 173 6.09 13.21 -12.09
CA ILE A 173 4.95 12.41 -11.65
C ILE A 173 4.63 12.67 -10.17
N ASP A 174 5.62 12.71 -9.31
CA ASP A 174 5.44 12.96 -7.87
C ASP A 174 4.97 14.39 -7.58
N ALA A 175 5.27 15.34 -8.46
CA ALA A 175 4.81 16.73 -8.35
C ALA A 175 3.32 16.87 -8.76
N SER A 176 2.76 15.94 -9.54
CA SER A 176 1.34 15.95 -9.89
C SER A 176 0.48 15.60 -8.67
N PRO A 177 -0.58 16.37 -8.38
CA PRO A 177 -1.48 16.10 -7.25
C PRO A 177 -2.23 14.76 -7.37
N VAL A 178 -2.35 14.21 -8.57
CA VAL A 178 -2.98 12.91 -8.84
C VAL A 178 -1.98 11.85 -9.32
N ARG A 179 -0.67 12.19 -9.36
CA ARG A 179 0.40 11.32 -9.83
C ARG A 179 0.24 10.88 -11.28
N SER A 180 -0.38 11.68 -12.12
CA SER A 180 -0.44 11.47 -13.57
C SER A 180 0.78 12.11 -14.23
N PHE A 181 1.28 11.50 -15.31
CA PHE A 181 2.38 12.05 -16.10
C PHE A 181 1.91 13.13 -17.08
N GLY A 182 0.63 13.16 -17.46
CA GLY A 182 0.04 14.14 -18.37
C GLY A 182 -0.80 15.21 -17.67
N LYS A 183 -0.56 16.48 -17.99
CA LYS A 183 -1.32 17.60 -17.41
C LYS A 183 -2.80 17.61 -17.78
N ASP A 184 -3.12 17.26 -19.03
CA ASP A 184 -4.51 17.25 -19.51
C ASP A 184 -5.33 16.17 -18.77
N ALA A 185 -4.75 14.98 -18.57
CA ALA A 185 -5.34 13.92 -17.77
C ALA A 185 -5.48 14.33 -16.29
N GLU A 186 -4.52 15.09 -15.74
CA GLU A 186 -4.54 15.58 -14.36
C GLU A 186 -5.79 16.43 -14.07
N GLU A 187 -6.10 17.40 -14.94
CA GLU A 187 -7.26 18.27 -14.75
C GLU A 187 -8.58 17.48 -14.78
N SER A 188 -8.70 16.55 -15.70
CA SER A 188 -9.86 15.66 -15.82
C SER A 188 -10.02 14.77 -14.58
N MET A 189 -8.93 14.20 -14.05
CA MET A 189 -8.94 13.38 -12.84
C MET A 189 -9.34 14.19 -11.60
N ILE A 190 -8.85 15.42 -11.46
CA ILE A 190 -9.22 16.31 -10.35
C ILE A 190 -10.71 16.65 -10.40
N ALA A 191 -11.26 16.90 -11.60
CA ALA A 191 -12.70 17.18 -11.78
C ALA A 191 -13.57 15.99 -11.32
N GLU A 192 -13.17 14.76 -11.66
CA GLU A 192 -13.86 13.54 -11.21
C GLU A 192 -13.82 13.39 -9.69
N ILE A 193 -12.66 13.65 -9.06
CA ILE A 193 -12.52 13.59 -7.60
C ILE A 193 -13.45 14.60 -6.91
N GLU A 194 -13.52 15.84 -7.40
CA GLU A 194 -14.40 16.86 -6.82
C GLU A 194 -15.89 16.54 -7.03
N ALA A 195 -16.26 15.98 -8.19
CA ALA A 195 -17.62 15.52 -8.47
C ALA A 195 -18.06 14.41 -7.50
N ALA A 196 -17.22 13.39 -7.31
CA ALA A 196 -17.48 12.29 -6.41
C ALA A 196 -17.57 12.75 -4.95
N LYS A 197 -16.67 13.63 -4.52
CA LYS A 197 -16.69 14.23 -3.18
C LYS A 197 -17.98 15.01 -2.92
N LYS A 198 -18.46 15.78 -3.91
CA LYS A 198 -19.74 16.49 -3.82
C LYS A 198 -20.94 15.54 -3.77
N ALA A 199 -20.87 14.42 -4.48
CA ALA A 199 -21.91 13.39 -4.49
C ALA A 199 -21.87 12.49 -3.23
N GLY A 200 -20.80 12.53 -2.43
CA GLY A 200 -20.58 11.61 -1.30
C GLY A 200 -20.28 10.17 -1.75
N ASP A 201 -19.69 10.02 -2.93
CA ASP A 201 -19.38 8.73 -3.55
C ASP A 201 -17.87 8.46 -3.54
N THR A 202 -17.47 7.28 -4.02
CA THR A 202 -16.10 6.83 -4.15
C THR A 202 -15.75 6.57 -5.61
N LEU A 203 -14.45 6.62 -5.93
CA LEU A 203 -13.93 6.38 -7.27
C LEU A 203 -12.96 5.20 -7.28
N GLY A 204 -12.93 4.48 -8.38
CA GLY A 204 -11.84 3.63 -8.78
C GLY A 204 -10.85 4.38 -9.69
N GLY A 205 -9.84 3.67 -10.18
CA GLY A 205 -8.87 4.22 -11.12
C GLY A 205 -7.94 3.14 -11.63
N ILE A 206 -7.11 3.51 -12.59
CA ILE A 206 -6.09 2.66 -13.20
C ILE A 206 -4.72 3.24 -12.86
N VAL A 207 -3.86 2.39 -12.34
CA VAL A 207 -2.46 2.71 -12.03
C VAL A 207 -1.59 1.80 -12.88
N GLU A 208 -0.65 2.39 -13.59
CA GLU A 208 0.37 1.65 -14.32
C GLU A 208 1.66 1.58 -13.49
N VAL A 209 2.33 0.44 -13.57
CA VAL A 209 3.66 0.23 -12.99
C VAL A 209 4.62 -0.16 -14.10
N VAL A 210 5.60 0.69 -14.34
CA VAL A 210 6.64 0.48 -15.36
C VAL A 210 7.90 -0.03 -14.68
N VAL A 211 8.47 -1.09 -15.23
CA VAL A 211 9.71 -1.71 -14.75
C VAL A 211 10.71 -1.79 -15.89
N SER A 212 11.86 -1.15 -15.74
CA SER A 212 12.94 -1.16 -16.73
C SER A 212 14.19 -1.86 -16.23
N GLY A 213 15.06 -2.29 -17.13
CA GLY A 213 16.33 -2.93 -16.80
C GLY A 213 16.23 -4.38 -16.35
N LEU A 214 15.10 -5.06 -16.61
CA LEU A 214 14.94 -6.47 -16.26
C LEU A 214 15.86 -7.36 -17.11
N PRO A 215 16.60 -8.31 -16.50
CA PRO A 215 17.37 -9.29 -17.24
C PRO A 215 16.45 -10.32 -17.93
N ILE A 216 16.88 -10.78 -19.10
CA ILE A 216 16.19 -11.86 -19.83
C ILE A 216 16.27 -13.15 -19.00
N GLY A 217 15.15 -13.91 -18.96
CA GLY A 217 15.10 -15.21 -18.29
C GLY A 217 14.51 -15.19 -16.89
N LEU A 218 13.86 -14.09 -16.50
CA LEU A 218 13.03 -14.05 -15.28
C LEU A 218 11.78 -14.90 -15.46
N GLY A 219 11.34 -15.52 -14.37
CA GLY A 219 10.25 -16.49 -14.40
C GLY A 219 10.66 -17.79 -15.09
N SER A 220 9.69 -18.64 -15.40
CA SER A 220 9.91 -19.92 -16.06
C SER A 220 8.73 -20.32 -16.94
N HIS A 221 9.00 -21.01 -18.03
CA HIS A 221 7.99 -21.61 -18.91
C HIS A 221 7.57 -23.03 -18.47
N ILE A 222 8.24 -23.59 -17.47
CA ILE A 222 8.05 -25.00 -17.07
C ILE A 222 6.72 -25.21 -16.36
N SER A 223 6.32 -24.26 -15.53
CA SER A 223 5.07 -24.29 -14.75
C SER A 223 4.35 -22.95 -14.88
N GLY A 224 3.02 -22.97 -14.92
CA GLY A 224 2.21 -21.74 -14.94
C GLY A 224 2.44 -20.86 -13.71
N GLU A 225 2.73 -21.45 -12.56
CA GLU A 225 3.00 -20.74 -11.31
C GLU A 225 4.36 -20.01 -11.32
N ASP A 226 5.29 -20.50 -12.14
CA ASP A 226 6.63 -19.92 -12.28
C ASP A 226 6.71 -18.82 -13.33
N ARG A 227 5.65 -18.60 -14.09
CA ARG A 227 5.58 -17.51 -15.06
C ARG A 227 5.65 -16.16 -14.37
N LEU A 228 6.40 -15.22 -14.94
CA LEU A 228 6.59 -13.89 -14.36
C LEU A 228 5.26 -13.11 -14.28
N ASP A 229 4.46 -13.15 -15.34
CA ASP A 229 3.14 -12.51 -15.39
C ASP A 229 2.19 -13.07 -14.33
N ALA A 230 2.18 -14.38 -14.11
CA ALA A 230 1.36 -15.01 -13.07
C ALA A 230 1.78 -14.56 -11.66
N GLN A 231 3.08 -14.50 -11.38
CA GLN A 231 3.61 -14.05 -10.09
C GLN A 231 3.33 -12.56 -9.86
N LEU A 232 3.52 -11.72 -10.89
CA LEU A 232 3.21 -10.29 -10.82
C LEU A 232 1.71 -10.06 -10.60
N ALA A 233 0.86 -10.76 -11.35
CA ALA A 233 -0.60 -10.66 -11.19
C ALA A 233 -1.03 -11.06 -9.77
N ALA A 234 -0.50 -12.15 -9.22
CA ALA A 234 -0.79 -12.59 -7.86
C ALA A 234 -0.33 -11.55 -6.81
N ALA A 235 0.86 -10.97 -6.98
CA ALA A 235 1.38 -9.95 -6.08
C ALA A 235 0.54 -8.67 -6.11
N LEU A 236 0.16 -8.20 -7.30
CA LEU A 236 -0.65 -7.00 -7.50
C LEU A 236 -2.09 -7.21 -7.00
N MET A 237 -2.74 -8.34 -7.32
CA MET A 237 -4.07 -8.68 -6.79
C MET A 237 -4.07 -8.84 -5.27
N GLY A 238 -2.94 -9.14 -4.65
CA GLY A 238 -2.76 -9.18 -3.20
C GLY A 238 -2.73 -7.80 -2.53
N ILE A 239 -2.70 -6.70 -3.28
CA ILE A 239 -2.82 -5.34 -2.76
C ILE A 239 -4.30 -5.05 -2.50
N GLN A 240 -4.59 -4.47 -1.34
CA GLN A 240 -5.96 -4.12 -0.95
C GLN A 240 -6.61 -3.19 -1.99
N ALA A 241 -7.89 -3.45 -2.29
CA ALA A 241 -8.72 -2.72 -3.23
C ALA A 241 -8.35 -2.87 -4.73
N ILE A 242 -7.33 -3.62 -5.09
CA ILE A 242 -7.08 -3.99 -6.49
C ILE A 242 -8.14 -5.01 -6.93
N LYS A 243 -8.75 -4.79 -8.09
CA LYS A 243 -9.85 -5.58 -8.64
C LYS A 243 -9.56 -6.20 -10.01
N GLY A 244 -8.50 -5.77 -10.66
CA GLY A 244 -8.05 -6.30 -11.93
C GLY A 244 -6.57 -6.02 -12.12
N VAL A 245 -5.92 -6.85 -12.91
CA VAL A 245 -4.52 -6.71 -13.32
C VAL A 245 -4.44 -7.06 -14.80
N GLU A 246 -3.73 -6.26 -15.53
CA GLU A 246 -3.38 -6.43 -16.93
C GLU A 246 -1.86 -6.40 -17.06
N VAL A 247 -1.30 -7.12 -18.00
CA VAL A 247 0.14 -7.18 -18.23
C VAL A 247 0.40 -6.86 -19.71
N GLY A 248 1.15 -5.80 -19.98
CA GLY A 248 1.32 -5.26 -21.33
C GLY A 248 0.03 -4.64 -21.87
N ASP A 249 -0.22 -4.80 -23.14
CA ASP A 249 -1.39 -4.27 -23.87
C ASP A 249 -2.47 -5.34 -24.08
N ASP A 250 -2.55 -6.34 -23.19
CA ASP A 250 -3.31 -7.60 -23.35
C ASP A 250 -4.74 -7.41 -23.91
N PHE A 251 -5.51 -6.47 -23.39
CA PHE A 251 -6.88 -6.24 -23.83
C PHE A 251 -6.94 -5.44 -25.16
N GLU A 252 -5.97 -4.59 -25.42
CA GLU A 252 -5.87 -3.89 -26.70
C GLU A 252 -5.34 -4.82 -27.82
N GLU A 253 -4.38 -5.70 -27.50
CA GLU A 253 -3.91 -6.73 -28.44
C GLU A 253 -5.00 -7.72 -28.85
N ALA A 254 -6.04 -7.89 -28.01
CA ALA A 254 -7.17 -8.76 -28.29
C ALA A 254 -8.24 -8.15 -29.18
N ARG A 255 -8.11 -6.89 -29.59
CA ARG A 255 -9.06 -6.14 -30.43
C ARG A 255 -8.61 -6.06 -31.87
#